data_161d5699a9519e6c05f24f8a20dc2562
#
_entry.id   161d5699a9519e6c05f24f8a20dc2562
#
_cell.length_a   1.000
_cell.length_b   1.000
_cell.length_c   1.000
_cell.angle_alpha   90.00
_cell.angle_beta   90.00
_cell.angle_gamma   90.00
#
_symmetry.space_group_name_H-M   'P 1'
#
loop_
_entity.id
_entity.type
_entity.pdbx_description
1 polymer ?
#
loop_
_entity_poly.entity_id
_entity_poly.type
_entity_poly.pdbx_seq_one_letter_code
_entity_poly.pdbx_strand_id
1 'polypeptide(L)'
;MSLTDGRRVVRIVNFDGTPMDALSYPWAVYIPKAQQWVGLERSKTPPPDAQFVRLDTRLTAVSVLEEFTNLKGVSIGHATQGDLEVITQFAAVTCVRLVMPRITSLAPLRALAHLAALELDDPPTLAGLDQLVELKCLVLRHIRRIKSLAPVGGLDGLRAISISTIPSWDASRRCLEVESLEPLSQLPDLESLSLMGVKPLDARLDPLQLLSNLKYLRVSHEFQFQLEDYAALARALPNTTGHCLLPYYVIPQLSLRCKRCGGDIVFLTGPRPRTRRQLCPICDEQKLAEHERLWNDAMRRH
;
A
#
# COMPACT_ATOMS: atom_id res chain seq x y z
N MET A 1 -15.14 -26.61 -15.25
CA MET A 1 -16.15 -25.70 -15.82
C MET A 1 -15.84 -24.30 -15.33
N SER A 2 -15.41 -23.41 -16.22
CA SER A 2 -15.11 -22.02 -15.94
C SER A 2 -16.43 -21.28 -15.68
N LEU A 3 -16.50 -20.53 -14.57
CA LEU A 3 -17.60 -19.60 -14.31
C LEU A 3 -17.50 -18.42 -15.28
N THR A 4 -17.96 -18.62 -16.51
CA THR A 4 -18.05 -17.59 -17.56
C THR A 4 -19.51 -17.19 -17.74
N ASP A 5 -20.13 -16.65 -16.71
CA ASP A 5 -21.43 -16.03 -16.88
C ASP A 5 -21.37 -14.63 -16.27
N GLY A 6 -20.96 -13.64 -17.08
CA GLY A 6 -21.15 -12.20 -16.89
C GLY A 6 -20.70 -11.54 -15.57
N ARG A 7 -20.28 -12.29 -14.56
CA ARG A 7 -19.90 -11.82 -13.24
C ARG A 7 -18.40 -11.52 -13.23
N ARG A 8 -18.02 -10.25 -13.12
CA ARG A 8 -16.63 -9.83 -12.97
C ARG A 8 -16.07 -10.34 -11.64
N VAL A 9 -15.36 -11.48 -11.67
CA VAL A 9 -14.56 -11.94 -10.53
C VAL A 9 -13.19 -11.25 -10.61
N VAL A 10 -12.94 -10.31 -9.72
CA VAL A 10 -11.62 -9.68 -9.61
C VAL A 10 -10.68 -10.63 -8.87
N ARG A 11 -9.62 -11.07 -9.54
CA ARG A 11 -8.57 -11.91 -8.96
C ARG A 11 -7.56 -11.02 -8.23
N ILE A 12 -7.33 -11.26 -6.94
CA ILE A 12 -6.43 -10.50 -6.07
C ILE A 12 -5.35 -11.40 -5.47
N VAL A 13 -4.20 -10.86 -5.24
CA VAL A 13 -2.90 -11.50 -5.19
C VAL A 13 -2.08 -11.20 -3.96
N ASN A 14 -1.23 -12.13 -3.68
CA ASN A 14 -0.08 -12.34 -2.78
C ASN A 14 0.11 -11.51 -1.52
N PHE A 15 0.13 -12.24 -0.39
CA PHE A 15 0.53 -11.79 0.95
C PHE A 15 2.04 -11.74 1.17
N ASP A 16 2.85 -12.36 0.32
CA ASP A 16 4.29 -12.58 0.51
C ASP A 16 5.19 -11.55 -0.19
N GLY A 17 4.59 -10.50 -0.81
CA GLY A 17 5.36 -9.46 -1.50
C GLY A 17 5.92 -9.91 -2.85
N THR A 18 5.57 -11.10 -3.34
CA THR A 18 5.86 -11.45 -4.73
C THR A 18 4.99 -10.64 -5.68
N PRO A 19 5.55 -10.12 -6.78
CA PRO A 19 4.78 -9.33 -7.73
C PRO A 19 3.65 -10.19 -8.27
N MET A 20 2.43 -9.71 -8.09
CA MET A 20 1.41 -9.96 -9.10
C MET A 20 1.95 -9.38 -10.38
N ASP A 21 1.50 -9.90 -11.50
CA ASP A 21 1.85 -9.31 -12.79
C ASP A 21 1.97 -7.81 -12.68
N ALA A 22 2.94 -7.20 -13.38
CA ALA A 22 3.31 -5.78 -13.24
C ALA A 22 2.12 -4.78 -13.30
N LEU A 23 0.95 -5.26 -13.71
CA LEU A 23 -0.36 -4.60 -13.68
C LEU A 23 -1.00 -4.55 -12.27
N SER A 24 -0.45 -5.25 -11.28
CA SER A 24 -1.12 -5.47 -10.00
C SER A 24 -0.74 -4.48 -8.90
N TYR A 25 0.39 -3.82 -9.05
CA TYR A 25 0.83 -2.74 -8.17
C TYR A 25 1.19 -1.53 -9.03
N PRO A 26 0.29 -0.55 -9.18
CA PRO A 26 0.57 0.66 -9.94
C PRO A 26 1.84 1.41 -9.50
N TRP A 27 2.22 1.25 -8.23
CA TRP A 27 3.47 1.82 -7.69
C TRP A 27 4.75 1.05 -8.09
N ALA A 28 4.65 -0.20 -8.57
CA ALA A 28 5.84 -0.96 -9.02
C ALA A 28 6.58 -0.30 -10.19
N VAL A 29 5.95 0.65 -10.87
CA VAL A 29 6.58 1.48 -11.92
C VAL A 29 7.63 2.42 -11.31
N TYR A 30 7.43 2.85 -10.07
CA TYR A 30 8.29 3.84 -9.41
C TYR A 30 9.35 3.20 -8.51
N ILE A 31 9.14 1.97 -8.05
CA ILE A 31 10.03 1.30 -7.10
C ILE A 31 10.81 0.20 -7.81
N PRO A 32 12.16 0.24 -7.78
CA PRO A 32 12.98 -0.79 -8.39
C PRO A 32 12.67 -2.19 -7.83
N LYS A 33 12.68 -3.19 -8.71
CA LYS A 33 12.47 -4.58 -8.29
C LYS A 33 13.58 -5.02 -7.32
N ALA A 34 13.27 -5.93 -6.41
CA ALA A 34 14.21 -6.41 -5.40
C ALA A 34 15.57 -6.89 -5.99
N GLN A 35 15.55 -7.47 -7.19
CA GLN A 35 16.75 -7.97 -7.88
C GLN A 35 17.67 -6.85 -8.40
N GLN A 36 17.18 -5.62 -8.51
CA GLN A 36 17.96 -4.47 -8.96
C GLN A 36 18.80 -3.84 -7.85
N TRP A 37 18.49 -4.17 -6.58
CA TRP A 37 19.21 -3.63 -5.44
C TRP A 37 20.47 -4.42 -5.14
N VAL A 38 21.61 -3.74 -5.16
CA VAL A 38 22.90 -4.29 -4.73
C VAL A 38 23.09 -3.99 -3.24
N GLY A 39 23.25 -5.05 -2.45
CA GLY A 39 23.53 -4.92 -1.01
C GLY A 39 25.02 -4.68 -0.75
N LEU A 40 25.34 -3.70 0.09
CA LEU A 40 26.69 -3.49 0.61
C LEU A 40 26.88 -4.36 1.83
N GLU A 41 27.35 -5.58 1.60
CA GLU A 41 27.78 -6.51 2.66
C GLU A 41 29.28 -6.40 2.87
N ARG A 42 29.76 -6.64 4.10
CA ARG A 42 31.18 -6.48 4.49
C ARG A 42 32.22 -7.19 3.62
N SER A 43 31.81 -8.07 2.71
CA SER A 43 32.73 -8.94 1.96
C SER A 43 32.72 -8.78 0.45
N LYS A 44 31.88 -7.91 -0.11
CA LYS A 44 31.80 -7.73 -1.56
C LYS A 44 31.88 -6.25 -1.91
N THR A 45 32.85 -5.87 -2.71
CA THR A 45 32.89 -4.56 -3.36
C THR A 45 31.82 -4.56 -4.43
N PRO A 46 30.79 -3.71 -4.32
CA PRO A 46 29.74 -3.62 -5.35
C PRO A 46 30.33 -3.02 -6.63
N PRO A 47 29.72 -3.33 -7.79
CA PRO A 47 30.14 -2.70 -9.04
C PRO A 47 29.93 -1.17 -8.97
N PRO A 48 30.92 -0.34 -9.35
CA PRO A 48 30.85 1.13 -9.22
C PRO A 48 29.76 1.77 -10.09
N ASP A 49 29.22 1.05 -11.07
CA ASP A 49 28.13 1.45 -11.94
C ASP A 49 26.73 1.05 -11.41
N ALA A 50 26.65 0.48 -10.20
CA ALA A 50 25.40 0.10 -9.61
C ALA A 50 24.47 1.32 -9.45
N GLN A 51 23.23 1.20 -9.96
CA GLN A 51 22.24 2.27 -9.92
C GLN A 51 21.40 2.27 -8.65
N PHE A 52 21.22 1.11 -8.02
CA PHE A 52 20.39 0.93 -6.82
C PHE A 52 21.19 0.22 -5.73
N VAL A 53 21.45 0.94 -4.66
CA VAL A 53 22.34 0.47 -3.58
C VAL A 53 21.55 0.36 -2.26
N ARG A 54 21.76 -0.74 -1.55
CA ARG A 54 21.22 -0.97 -0.21
C ARG A 54 22.34 -1.10 0.80
N LEU A 55 22.25 -0.35 1.90
CA LEU A 55 23.18 -0.40 3.02
C LEU A 55 22.46 -0.31 4.38
N ASP A 56 23.16 -0.71 5.43
CA ASP A 56 22.76 -0.50 6.82
C ASP A 56 23.83 0.36 7.51
N THR A 57 23.46 1.52 8.03
CA THR A 57 24.42 2.47 8.64
C THR A 57 25.10 1.94 9.88
N ARG A 58 24.60 0.87 10.49
CA ARG A 58 25.27 0.16 11.58
C ARG A 58 26.50 -0.64 11.11
N LEU A 59 26.60 -0.95 9.84
CA LEU A 59 27.64 -1.78 9.23
C LEU A 59 28.56 -0.99 8.29
N THR A 60 28.01 0.00 7.60
CA THR A 60 28.70 0.72 6.53
C THR A 60 28.32 2.20 6.59
N ALA A 61 29.29 3.11 6.54
CA ALA A 61 29.03 4.55 6.51
C ALA A 61 28.34 4.94 5.21
N VAL A 62 27.44 5.92 5.26
CA VAL A 62 26.69 6.38 4.09
C VAL A 62 27.58 7.05 3.04
N SER A 63 28.76 7.57 3.43
CA SER A 63 29.77 8.13 2.53
C SER A 63 30.28 7.17 1.47
N VAL A 64 30.13 5.85 1.67
CA VAL A 64 30.45 4.85 0.64
C VAL A 64 29.64 5.05 -0.64
N LEU A 65 28.51 5.76 -0.57
CA LEU A 65 27.71 6.08 -1.76
C LEU A 65 28.44 6.96 -2.76
N GLU A 66 29.49 7.69 -2.35
CA GLU A 66 30.35 8.52 -3.21
C GLU A 66 31.13 7.69 -4.24
N GLU A 67 31.30 6.39 -4.00
CA GLU A 67 31.96 5.46 -4.92
C GLU A 67 31.10 5.13 -6.16
N PHE A 68 29.78 5.48 -6.15
CA PHE A 68 28.86 5.15 -7.22
C PHE A 68 28.58 6.32 -8.14
N THR A 69 28.91 6.18 -9.40
CA THR A 69 28.81 7.27 -10.41
C THR A 69 27.42 7.44 -11.01
N ASN A 70 26.57 6.38 -10.94
CA ASN A 70 25.26 6.33 -11.61
C ASN A 70 24.11 6.06 -10.64
N LEU A 71 24.21 6.50 -9.39
CA LEU A 71 23.26 6.21 -8.32
C LEU A 71 21.89 6.83 -8.63
N LYS A 72 20.84 5.99 -8.75
CA LYS A 72 19.44 6.37 -8.96
C LYS A 72 18.56 6.04 -7.78
N GLY A 73 18.97 5.12 -6.93
CA GLY A 73 18.19 4.77 -5.76
C GLY A 73 19.03 4.29 -4.60
N VAL A 74 18.62 4.68 -3.40
CA VAL A 74 19.26 4.29 -2.14
C VAL A 74 18.26 3.66 -1.20
N SER A 75 18.66 2.53 -0.58
CA SER A 75 17.90 1.89 0.49
C SER A 75 18.78 1.84 1.74
N ILE A 76 18.40 2.55 2.79
CA ILE A 76 19.23 2.72 3.98
C ILE A 76 18.49 2.21 5.21
N GLY A 77 19.11 1.25 5.88
CA GLY A 77 18.72 0.80 7.21
C GLY A 77 19.31 1.70 8.28
N HIS A 78 18.48 2.08 9.27
CA HIS A 78 18.85 2.87 10.45
C HIS A 78 19.46 4.26 10.16
N ALA A 79 19.12 4.86 9.00
CA ALA A 79 19.58 6.21 8.62
C ALA A 79 19.34 7.22 9.73
N THR A 80 20.33 8.06 9.99
CA THR A 80 20.25 9.23 10.88
C THR A 80 19.88 10.49 10.11
N GLN A 81 19.66 11.61 10.81
CA GLN A 81 19.39 12.89 10.16
C GLN A 81 20.57 13.33 9.27
N GLY A 82 21.81 13.16 9.76
CA GLY A 82 23.01 13.49 8.97
C GLY A 82 23.17 12.63 7.71
N ASP A 83 22.75 11.35 7.76
CA ASP A 83 22.78 10.48 6.59
C ASP A 83 21.84 10.99 5.48
N LEU A 84 20.68 11.61 5.85
CA LEU A 84 19.80 12.23 4.85
C LEU A 84 20.49 13.40 4.15
N GLU A 85 21.26 14.20 4.87
CA GLU A 85 22.02 15.32 4.29
C GLU A 85 23.06 14.83 3.29
N VAL A 86 23.74 13.71 3.57
CA VAL A 86 24.67 13.09 2.63
C VAL A 86 23.95 12.60 1.37
N ILE A 87 22.78 11.95 1.52
CA ILE A 87 21.99 11.46 0.36
C ILE A 87 21.63 12.62 -0.59
N THR A 88 21.36 13.82 -0.05
CA THR A 88 20.95 14.97 -0.88
C THR A 88 22.00 15.45 -1.86
N GLN A 89 23.26 15.05 -1.71
CA GLN A 89 24.33 15.35 -2.65
C GLN A 89 24.22 14.58 -3.96
N PHE A 90 23.41 13.51 -4.00
CA PHE A 90 23.24 12.66 -5.19
C PHE A 90 22.00 13.10 -5.99
N ALA A 91 22.13 14.19 -6.76
CA ALA A 91 21.01 14.82 -7.48
C ALA A 91 20.25 13.88 -8.45
N ALA A 92 20.89 12.82 -8.94
CA ALA A 92 20.27 11.83 -9.84
C ALA A 92 19.38 10.79 -9.12
N VAL A 93 19.30 10.82 -7.79
CA VAL A 93 18.50 9.88 -7.01
C VAL A 93 17.01 10.18 -7.20
N THR A 94 16.29 9.18 -7.66
CA THR A 94 14.84 9.20 -7.93
C THR A 94 14.03 8.36 -6.96
N CYS A 95 14.70 7.46 -6.21
CA CYS A 95 14.06 6.54 -5.28
C CYS A 95 14.86 6.46 -3.97
N VAL A 96 14.18 6.70 -2.86
CA VAL A 96 14.76 6.56 -1.51
C VAL A 96 13.90 5.59 -0.70
N ARG A 97 14.56 4.63 -0.05
CA ARG A 97 13.97 3.73 0.92
C ARG A 97 14.68 3.85 2.26
N LEU A 98 13.93 4.15 3.33
CA LEU A 98 14.44 4.23 4.69
C LEU A 98 13.79 3.15 5.57
N VAL A 99 14.62 2.30 6.17
CA VAL A 99 14.17 1.20 7.03
C VAL A 99 14.57 1.49 8.47
N MET A 100 13.60 1.58 9.38
CA MET A 100 13.79 1.92 10.80
C MET A 100 14.69 3.16 10.99
N PRO A 101 14.44 4.28 10.27
CA PRO A 101 15.30 5.44 10.34
C PRO A 101 15.23 6.11 11.72
N ARG A 102 16.31 6.83 12.08
CA ARG A 102 16.44 7.63 13.30
C ARG A 102 16.51 9.11 12.95
N ILE A 103 15.45 9.61 12.34
CA ILE A 103 15.34 10.97 11.81
C ILE A 103 14.31 11.79 12.57
N THR A 104 14.43 13.09 12.52
CA THR A 104 13.47 14.06 13.08
C THR A 104 12.66 14.76 12.00
N SER A 105 13.15 14.76 10.73
CA SER A 105 12.47 15.38 9.60
C SER A 105 12.91 14.75 8.28
N LEU A 106 11.97 14.69 7.32
CA LEU A 106 12.21 14.31 5.93
C LEU A 106 12.57 15.52 5.05
N ALA A 107 12.48 16.74 5.58
CA ALA A 107 12.69 17.99 4.83
C ALA A 107 14.02 18.05 4.03
N PRO A 108 15.16 17.48 4.47
CA PRO A 108 16.37 17.48 3.65
C PRO A 108 16.16 16.83 2.27
N LEU A 109 15.29 15.80 2.16
CA LEU A 109 15.04 15.11 0.90
C LEU A 109 14.45 16.01 -0.20
N ARG A 110 13.93 17.20 0.13
CA ARG A 110 13.45 18.19 -0.85
C ARG A 110 14.55 18.65 -1.82
N ALA A 111 15.82 18.52 -1.42
CA ALA A 111 16.96 18.86 -2.28
C ALA A 111 17.16 17.85 -3.44
N LEU A 112 16.53 16.68 -3.36
CA LEU A 112 16.51 15.71 -4.44
C LEU A 112 15.41 16.08 -5.44
N ALA A 113 15.70 16.98 -6.37
CA ALA A 113 14.73 17.52 -7.33
C ALA A 113 14.02 16.47 -8.20
N HIS A 114 14.57 15.26 -8.30
CA HIS A 114 14.02 14.17 -9.10
C HIS A 114 13.46 13.02 -8.25
N LEU A 115 13.28 13.22 -6.94
CA LEU A 115 12.76 12.19 -6.05
C LEU A 115 11.30 11.86 -6.40
N ALA A 116 11.09 10.76 -7.08
CA ALA A 116 9.76 10.30 -7.51
C ALA A 116 9.16 9.23 -6.58
N ALA A 117 9.99 8.48 -5.86
CA ALA A 117 9.51 7.41 -4.98
C ALA A 117 10.18 7.46 -3.60
N LEU A 118 9.35 7.38 -2.55
CA LEU A 118 9.80 7.28 -1.16
C LEU A 118 9.13 6.09 -0.47
N GLU A 119 9.93 5.20 0.09
CA GLU A 119 9.47 4.11 0.94
C GLU A 119 10.01 4.29 2.36
N LEU A 120 9.11 4.31 3.34
CA LEU A 120 9.43 4.45 4.76
C LEU A 120 8.91 3.22 5.51
N ASP A 121 9.80 2.51 6.22
CA ASP A 121 9.47 1.36 7.05
C ASP A 121 9.80 1.68 8.51
N ASP A 122 8.80 1.64 9.38
CA ASP A 122 8.83 2.05 10.80
C ASP A 122 9.46 3.43 11.05
N PRO A 123 9.06 4.49 10.30
CA PRO A 123 9.59 5.83 10.51
C PRO A 123 9.11 6.40 11.84
N PRO A 124 9.95 7.21 12.54
CA PRO A 124 9.54 7.88 13.76
C PRO A 124 8.62 9.09 13.52
N THR A 125 8.66 9.67 12.34
CA THR A 125 7.95 10.90 11.96
C THR A 125 7.67 10.97 10.46
N LEU A 126 6.67 11.79 10.07
CA LEU A 126 6.43 12.26 8.71
C LEU A 126 6.69 13.76 8.56
N ALA A 127 7.31 14.41 9.54
CA ALA A 127 7.62 15.84 9.48
C ALA A 127 8.46 16.18 8.23
N GLY A 128 8.05 17.19 7.47
CA GLY A 128 8.69 17.63 6.24
C GLY A 128 8.36 16.77 5.00
N LEU A 129 7.47 15.78 5.12
CA LEU A 129 6.98 15.01 3.97
C LEU A 129 6.20 15.90 2.99
N ASP A 130 5.42 16.83 3.49
CA ASP A 130 4.64 17.84 2.76
C ASP A 130 5.49 18.74 1.86
N GLN A 131 6.80 18.78 2.06
CA GLN A 131 7.75 19.54 1.25
C GLN A 131 8.23 18.78 0.00
N LEU A 132 7.88 17.49 -0.12
CA LEU A 132 8.31 16.62 -1.23
C LEU A 132 7.27 16.62 -2.37
N VAL A 133 6.94 17.80 -2.89
CA VAL A 133 5.82 18.04 -3.83
C VAL A 133 5.97 17.29 -5.18
N GLU A 134 7.20 16.95 -5.57
CA GLU A 134 7.46 16.19 -6.81
C GLU A 134 7.24 14.68 -6.65
N LEU A 135 6.93 14.22 -5.43
CA LEU A 135 6.77 12.80 -5.15
C LEU A 135 5.57 12.21 -5.92
N LYS A 136 5.80 11.08 -6.59
CA LYS A 136 4.77 10.35 -7.35
C LYS A 136 4.32 9.08 -6.67
N CYS A 137 5.18 8.50 -5.83
CA CYS A 137 4.89 7.26 -5.12
C CYS A 137 5.36 7.32 -3.67
N LEU A 138 4.45 7.01 -2.74
CA LEU A 138 4.73 6.93 -1.31
C LEU A 138 4.34 5.55 -0.78
N VAL A 139 5.29 4.86 -0.14
CA VAL A 139 5.03 3.61 0.58
C VAL A 139 5.36 3.78 2.06
N LEU A 140 4.37 3.62 2.90
CA LEU A 140 4.47 3.70 4.36
C LEU A 140 4.22 2.30 4.94
N ARG A 141 5.23 1.76 5.63
CA ARG A 141 5.12 0.45 6.30
C ARG A 141 5.30 0.61 7.81
N HIS A 142 4.49 -0.12 8.57
CA HIS A 142 4.62 -0.22 10.04
C HIS A 142 4.66 1.13 10.77
N ILE A 143 3.91 2.14 10.29
CA ILE A 143 3.92 3.51 10.83
C ILE A 143 3.25 3.65 12.22
N ARG A 144 3.59 2.78 13.17
CA ARG A 144 2.92 2.62 14.47
C ARG A 144 2.90 3.89 15.32
N ARG A 145 3.90 4.76 15.15
CA ARG A 145 4.04 6.02 15.88
C ARG A 145 3.31 7.17 15.24
N ILE A 146 2.87 6.99 13.99
CA ILE A 146 2.22 8.03 13.19
C ILE A 146 0.70 7.87 13.36
N LYS A 147 0.06 8.90 13.88
CA LYS A 147 -1.40 8.95 14.03
C LYS A 147 -2.04 9.87 12.98
N SER A 148 -1.37 10.94 12.61
CA SER A 148 -1.88 11.87 11.62
C SER A 148 -1.27 11.64 10.24
N LEU A 149 -2.13 11.60 9.23
CA LEU A 149 -1.74 11.57 7.82
C LEU A 149 -1.70 12.97 7.19
N ALA A 150 -1.86 14.04 7.98
CA ALA A 150 -1.89 15.42 7.49
C ALA A 150 -0.71 15.77 6.56
N PRO A 151 0.56 15.35 6.83
CA PRO A 151 1.66 15.65 5.91
C PRO A 151 1.54 14.99 4.53
N VAL A 152 0.66 13.99 4.37
CA VAL A 152 0.41 13.34 3.07
C VAL A 152 -0.50 14.20 2.20
N GLY A 153 -1.46 14.92 2.80
CA GLY A 153 -2.45 15.73 2.07
C GLY A 153 -1.86 16.88 1.26
N GLY A 154 -0.62 17.31 1.55
CA GLY A 154 0.08 18.34 0.77
C GLY A 154 0.82 17.83 -0.48
N LEU A 155 0.71 16.55 -0.81
CA LEU A 155 1.45 15.94 -1.93
C LEU A 155 0.59 15.90 -3.21
N ASP A 156 0.23 17.04 -3.76
CA ASP A 156 -0.71 17.17 -4.88
C ASP A 156 -0.34 16.31 -6.10
N GLY A 157 0.94 16.16 -6.38
CA GLY A 157 1.45 15.35 -7.48
C GLY A 157 1.48 13.84 -7.25
N LEU A 158 1.01 13.35 -6.08
CA LEU A 158 1.11 11.94 -5.71
C LEU A 158 0.13 11.09 -6.52
N ARG A 159 0.65 10.05 -7.17
CA ARG A 159 -0.15 9.13 -8.01
C ARG A 159 -0.39 7.78 -7.34
N ALA A 160 0.51 7.36 -6.46
CA ALA A 160 0.39 6.08 -5.80
C ALA A 160 0.76 6.18 -4.32
N ILE A 161 -0.11 5.64 -3.46
CA ILE A 161 0.19 5.50 -2.04
C ILE A 161 -0.17 4.11 -1.54
N SER A 162 0.74 3.53 -0.75
CA SER A 162 0.50 2.29 -0.01
C SER A 162 0.81 2.51 1.46
N ILE A 163 -0.18 2.32 2.32
CA ILE A 163 -0.01 2.33 3.78
C ILE A 163 -0.31 0.93 4.28
N SER A 164 0.68 0.27 4.91
CA SER A 164 0.51 -1.12 5.29
C SER A 164 1.14 -1.49 6.62
N THR A 165 0.48 -2.40 7.32
CA THR A 165 1.09 -3.24 8.35
C THR A 165 0.69 -4.68 8.10
N ILE A 166 1.56 -5.61 8.44
CA ILE A 166 1.22 -7.02 8.48
C ILE A 166 0.85 -7.33 9.93
N PRO A 167 -0.40 -7.72 10.24
CA PRO A 167 -0.82 -7.98 11.62
C PRO A 167 0.01 -9.05 12.34
N SER A 168 0.66 -9.93 11.58
CA SER A 168 1.55 -10.97 12.08
C SER A 168 3.01 -10.52 12.22
N TRP A 169 3.35 -9.30 11.82
CA TRP A 169 4.74 -8.82 11.80
C TRP A 169 5.40 -8.87 13.18
N ASP A 170 4.64 -8.57 14.23
CA ASP A 170 5.11 -8.65 15.62
C ASP A 170 4.27 -9.62 16.47
N ALA A 171 3.50 -10.51 15.84
CA ALA A 171 2.54 -11.42 16.46
C ALA A 171 1.43 -10.73 17.29
N SER A 172 1.36 -9.41 17.33
CA SER A 172 0.40 -8.65 18.16
C SER A 172 -0.99 -8.54 17.54
N ARG A 173 -1.12 -8.82 16.24
CA ARG A 173 -2.34 -8.59 15.43
C ARG A 173 -2.85 -7.15 15.49
N ARG A 174 -2.00 -6.20 15.82
CA ARG A 174 -2.36 -4.78 15.90
C ARG A 174 -2.46 -4.17 14.51
N CYS A 175 -3.37 -3.21 14.42
CA CYS A 175 -3.57 -2.37 13.23
C CYS A 175 -2.77 -1.08 13.37
N LEU A 176 -2.59 -0.40 12.25
CA LEU A 176 -2.20 1.00 12.22
C LEU A 176 -3.44 1.85 12.48
N GLU A 177 -3.53 2.46 13.65
CA GLU A 177 -4.59 3.42 13.94
C GLU A 177 -4.15 4.80 13.48
N VAL A 178 -4.94 5.41 12.60
CA VAL A 178 -4.78 6.79 12.13
C VAL A 178 -6.00 7.61 12.52
N GLU A 179 -5.83 8.91 12.72
CA GLU A 179 -6.90 9.80 13.16
C GLU A 179 -8.06 9.80 12.16
N SER A 180 -7.75 10.00 10.88
CA SER A 180 -8.71 10.05 9.78
C SER A 180 -8.04 9.74 8.44
N LEU A 181 -8.85 9.40 7.42
CA LEU A 181 -8.44 9.31 6.02
C LEU A 181 -8.65 10.64 5.27
N GLU A 182 -9.17 11.67 5.91
CA GLU A 182 -9.45 12.98 5.30
C GLU A 182 -8.26 13.57 4.52
N PRO A 183 -6.99 13.50 5.00
CA PRO A 183 -5.87 14.01 4.23
C PRO A 183 -5.69 13.35 2.87
N LEU A 184 -6.15 12.11 2.68
CA LEU A 184 -6.05 11.41 1.40
C LEU A 184 -7.02 11.98 0.37
N SER A 185 -8.16 12.55 0.79
CA SER A 185 -9.15 13.17 -0.10
C SER A 185 -8.61 14.40 -0.84
N GLN A 186 -7.51 14.97 -0.33
CA GLN A 186 -6.85 16.15 -0.89
C GLN A 186 -5.87 15.83 -2.03
N LEU A 187 -5.76 14.56 -2.44
CA LEU A 187 -4.82 14.10 -3.47
C LEU A 187 -5.50 13.97 -4.84
N PRO A 188 -5.55 15.05 -5.67
CA PRO A 188 -6.36 15.08 -6.87
C PRO A 188 -5.86 14.10 -7.95
N ASP A 189 -4.55 13.85 -8.00
CA ASP A 189 -3.91 13.02 -9.02
C ASP A 189 -3.76 11.55 -8.60
N LEU A 190 -4.33 11.14 -7.45
CA LEU A 190 -4.13 9.80 -6.93
C LEU A 190 -4.82 8.74 -7.80
N GLU A 191 -4.02 7.88 -8.40
CA GLU A 191 -4.46 6.78 -9.26
C GLU A 191 -4.52 5.42 -8.53
N SER A 192 -3.72 5.26 -7.47
CA SER A 192 -3.62 3.99 -6.76
C SER A 192 -3.54 4.19 -5.25
N LEU A 193 -4.45 3.54 -4.52
CA LEU A 193 -4.48 3.55 -3.06
C LEU A 193 -4.55 2.13 -2.50
N SER A 194 -3.62 1.81 -1.57
CA SER A 194 -3.65 0.56 -0.81
C SER A 194 -3.55 0.84 0.68
N LEU A 195 -4.57 0.44 1.42
CA LEU A 195 -4.67 0.55 2.88
C LEU A 195 -4.77 -0.86 3.49
N MET A 196 -3.65 -1.39 3.96
CA MET A 196 -3.57 -2.75 4.51
C MET A 196 -3.29 -2.70 6.01
N GLY A 197 -4.24 -3.19 6.81
CA GLY A 197 -4.14 -3.14 8.26
C GLY A 197 -4.25 -1.71 8.83
N VAL A 198 -4.85 -0.77 8.11
CA VAL A 198 -5.07 0.62 8.52
C VAL A 198 -6.48 0.78 9.05
N LYS A 199 -6.61 1.36 10.23
CA LYS A 199 -7.89 1.63 10.90
C LYS A 199 -8.00 3.13 11.20
N PRO A 200 -8.85 3.88 10.51
CA PRO A 200 -9.17 5.24 10.92
C PRO A 200 -9.98 5.23 12.21
N LEU A 201 -9.66 6.11 13.15
CA LEU A 201 -10.31 6.20 14.46
C LEU A 201 -11.75 6.72 14.36
N ASP A 202 -12.02 7.55 13.35
CA ASP A 202 -13.36 8.05 13.02
C ASP A 202 -14.24 6.99 12.32
N ALA A 203 -13.68 5.82 11.98
CA ALA A 203 -14.31 4.72 11.28
C ALA A 203 -14.97 5.11 9.93
N ARG A 204 -14.49 6.17 9.25
CA ARG A 204 -15.06 6.70 8.01
C ARG A 204 -14.25 6.27 6.79
N LEU A 205 -14.95 5.89 5.71
CA LEU A 205 -14.38 5.65 4.37
C LEU A 205 -14.80 6.71 3.34
N ASP A 206 -15.77 7.55 3.67
CA ASP A 206 -16.32 8.56 2.75
C ASP A 206 -15.29 9.56 2.21
N PRO A 207 -14.19 9.93 2.91
CA PRO A 207 -13.16 10.76 2.30
C PRO A 207 -12.59 10.17 0.99
N LEU A 208 -12.56 8.84 0.88
CA LEU A 208 -12.04 8.17 -0.32
C LEU A 208 -12.97 8.30 -1.53
N GLN A 209 -14.24 8.66 -1.34
CA GLN A 209 -15.20 8.87 -2.44
C GLN A 209 -14.84 10.07 -3.33
N LEU A 210 -14.01 10.99 -2.83
CA LEU A 210 -13.56 12.19 -3.53
C LEU A 210 -12.40 11.92 -4.51
N LEU A 211 -11.81 10.73 -4.49
CA LEU A 211 -10.66 10.36 -5.31
C LEU A 211 -11.08 9.95 -6.73
N SER A 212 -11.60 10.90 -7.51
CA SER A 212 -12.21 10.66 -8.83
C SER A 212 -11.25 10.05 -9.87
N ASN A 213 -9.93 10.28 -9.74
CA ASN A 213 -8.91 9.75 -10.64
C ASN A 213 -8.41 8.35 -10.24
N LEU A 214 -8.98 7.77 -9.16
CA LEU A 214 -8.51 6.50 -8.64
C LEU A 214 -8.83 5.36 -9.61
N LYS A 215 -7.80 4.61 -10.01
CA LYS A 215 -7.87 3.43 -10.88
C LYS A 215 -7.84 2.13 -10.09
N TYR A 216 -7.18 2.15 -8.93
CA TYR A 216 -7.01 0.99 -8.08
C TYR A 216 -7.22 1.34 -6.60
N LEU A 217 -8.09 0.57 -5.93
CA LEU A 217 -8.36 0.70 -4.50
C LEU A 217 -8.23 -0.65 -3.80
N ARG A 218 -7.42 -0.69 -2.73
CA ARG A 218 -7.35 -1.82 -1.82
C ARG A 218 -7.54 -1.34 -0.40
N VAL A 219 -8.59 -1.81 0.27
CA VAL A 219 -8.84 -1.58 1.69
C VAL A 219 -8.87 -2.92 2.41
N SER A 220 -8.18 -3.00 3.54
CA SER A 220 -8.12 -4.21 4.35
C SER A 220 -9.51 -4.59 4.88
N HIS A 221 -9.82 -5.88 4.85
CA HIS A 221 -11.08 -6.41 5.39
C HIS A 221 -11.06 -6.67 6.90
N GLU A 222 -9.95 -6.42 7.53
CA GLU A 222 -9.76 -6.73 8.95
C GLU A 222 -10.53 -5.77 9.85
N PHE A 223 -10.98 -4.64 9.28
CA PHE A 223 -11.69 -3.59 9.98
C PHE A 223 -13.16 -3.52 9.57
N GLN A 224 -13.92 -3.11 10.51
CA GLN A 224 -15.36 -3.25 10.57
C GLN A 224 -16.07 -2.05 9.95
N PHE A 225 -15.71 -1.70 8.72
CA PHE A 225 -16.56 -0.82 7.94
C PHE A 225 -17.83 -1.57 7.57
N GLN A 226 -18.94 -0.86 7.55
CA GLN A 226 -20.22 -1.45 7.20
C GLN A 226 -20.28 -1.79 5.70
N LEU A 227 -21.20 -2.66 5.33
CA LEU A 227 -21.40 -3.02 3.93
C LEU A 227 -21.76 -1.78 3.09
N GLU A 228 -22.53 -0.90 3.69
CA GLU A 228 -22.97 0.38 3.15
C GLU A 228 -21.79 1.30 2.78
N ASP A 229 -20.75 1.33 3.60
CA ASP A 229 -19.55 2.15 3.35
C ASP A 229 -18.81 1.68 2.09
N TYR A 230 -18.67 0.38 1.93
CA TYR A 230 -18.06 -0.19 0.72
C TYR A 230 -18.94 -0.02 -0.52
N ALA A 231 -20.25 -0.18 -0.37
CA ALA A 231 -21.21 0.05 -1.45
C ALA A 231 -21.19 1.54 -1.90
N ALA A 232 -21.10 2.47 -0.94
CA ALA A 232 -20.98 3.89 -1.22
C ALA A 232 -19.69 4.21 -2.00
N LEU A 233 -18.55 3.60 -1.61
CA LEU A 233 -17.30 3.70 -2.38
C LEU A 233 -17.45 3.16 -3.79
N ALA A 234 -18.04 1.96 -3.95
CA ALA A 234 -18.23 1.33 -5.25
C ALA A 234 -19.09 2.20 -6.19
N ARG A 235 -20.09 2.89 -5.65
CA ARG A 235 -20.95 3.82 -6.39
C ARG A 235 -20.22 5.10 -6.76
N ALA A 236 -19.44 5.68 -5.84
CA ALA A 236 -18.70 6.92 -6.07
C ALA A 236 -17.51 6.72 -7.03
N LEU A 237 -16.96 5.52 -7.10
CA LEU A 237 -15.75 5.18 -7.84
C LEU A 237 -16.01 4.12 -8.93
N PRO A 238 -16.91 4.36 -9.91
CA PRO A 238 -17.37 3.34 -10.86
C PRO A 238 -16.26 2.84 -11.81
N ASN A 239 -15.22 3.63 -12.02
CA ASN A 239 -14.09 3.29 -12.89
C ASN A 239 -12.90 2.70 -12.13
N THR A 240 -13.01 2.52 -10.82
CA THR A 240 -11.95 2.01 -9.95
C THR A 240 -12.06 0.50 -9.84
N THR A 241 -10.92 -0.19 -9.91
CA THR A 241 -10.84 -1.62 -9.64
C THR A 241 -10.42 -1.87 -8.19
N GLY A 242 -11.02 -2.87 -7.57
CA GLY A 242 -10.67 -3.24 -6.19
C GLY A 242 -11.63 -4.28 -5.63
N HIS A 243 -11.10 -5.17 -4.81
CA HIS A 243 -11.93 -6.23 -4.21
C HIS A 243 -12.96 -5.69 -3.22
N CYS A 244 -12.64 -4.59 -2.54
CA CYS A 244 -13.54 -3.93 -1.62
C CYS A 244 -14.73 -3.22 -2.31
N LEU A 245 -14.70 -3.09 -3.63
CA LEU A 245 -15.76 -2.52 -4.46
C LEU A 245 -16.70 -3.57 -5.05
N LEU A 246 -16.63 -4.81 -4.56
CA LEU A 246 -17.45 -5.93 -4.98
C LEU A 246 -18.13 -6.57 -3.77
N PRO A 247 -19.29 -7.20 -3.93
CA PRO A 247 -19.95 -7.88 -2.81
C PRO A 247 -19.10 -9.02 -2.23
N TYR A 248 -18.33 -9.69 -3.07
CA TYR A 248 -17.38 -10.73 -2.68
C TYR A 248 -16.27 -10.89 -3.73
N TYR A 249 -15.20 -11.59 -3.36
CA TYR A 249 -14.03 -11.81 -4.22
C TYR A 249 -13.34 -13.14 -3.92
N VAL A 250 -12.53 -13.61 -4.87
CA VAL A 250 -11.65 -14.77 -4.71
C VAL A 250 -10.23 -14.32 -4.44
N ILE A 251 -9.51 -15.02 -3.56
CA ILE A 251 -8.07 -14.87 -3.38
C ILE A 251 -7.39 -16.10 -4.04
N PRO A 252 -6.96 -16.00 -5.30
CA PRO A 252 -6.46 -17.15 -6.06
C PRO A 252 -5.26 -17.84 -5.40
N GLN A 253 -4.39 -17.06 -4.74
CA GLN A 253 -3.16 -17.56 -4.13
C GLN A 253 -3.40 -18.44 -2.90
N LEU A 254 -4.52 -18.26 -2.22
CA LEU A 254 -4.86 -19.13 -1.09
C LEU A 254 -5.32 -20.51 -1.54
N SER A 255 -5.61 -20.67 -2.86
CA SER A 255 -6.07 -21.95 -3.44
C SER A 255 -7.12 -22.66 -2.57
N LEU A 256 -7.94 -21.86 -1.85
CA LEU A 256 -8.94 -22.40 -0.94
C LEU A 256 -10.04 -23.10 -1.71
N ARG A 257 -10.24 -24.37 -1.40
CA ARG A 257 -11.27 -25.21 -2.01
C ARG A 257 -12.33 -25.60 -1.02
N CYS A 258 -13.55 -25.64 -1.47
CA CYS A 258 -14.67 -26.15 -0.69
C CYS A 258 -14.49 -27.62 -0.37
N LYS A 259 -14.52 -27.99 0.91
CA LYS A 259 -14.37 -29.39 1.33
C LYS A 259 -15.54 -30.29 0.88
N ARG A 260 -16.69 -29.71 0.52
CA ARG A 260 -17.89 -30.46 0.10
C ARG A 260 -17.91 -30.74 -1.40
N CYS A 261 -17.50 -29.78 -2.23
CA CYS A 261 -17.65 -29.89 -3.69
C CYS A 261 -16.37 -29.58 -4.49
N GLY A 262 -15.26 -29.21 -3.82
CA GLY A 262 -14.00 -28.86 -4.50
C GLY A 262 -14.00 -27.50 -5.21
N GLY A 263 -15.11 -26.77 -5.23
CA GLY A 263 -15.21 -25.46 -5.88
C GLY A 263 -14.42 -24.37 -5.15
N ASP A 264 -14.22 -23.23 -5.81
CA ASP A 264 -13.53 -22.08 -5.21
C ASP A 264 -14.30 -21.50 -4.02
N ILE A 265 -13.57 -20.95 -3.07
CA ILE A 265 -14.11 -20.21 -1.92
C ILE A 265 -14.06 -18.72 -2.22
N VAL A 266 -15.15 -18.00 -1.95
CA VAL A 266 -15.23 -16.55 -2.02
C VAL A 266 -15.19 -15.92 -0.62
N PHE A 267 -14.67 -14.70 -0.55
CA PHE A 267 -14.63 -13.88 0.66
C PHE A 267 -15.67 -12.77 0.52
N LEU A 268 -16.52 -12.61 1.52
CA LEU A 268 -17.52 -11.55 1.54
C LEU A 268 -16.89 -10.20 1.92
N THR A 269 -17.31 -9.13 1.26
CA THR A 269 -17.00 -7.75 1.63
C THR A 269 -17.90 -7.29 2.79
N GLY A 270 -17.38 -6.39 3.63
CA GLY A 270 -18.10 -5.88 4.80
C GLY A 270 -17.72 -6.55 6.12
N PRO A 271 -18.44 -6.25 7.23
CA PRO A 271 -18.15 -6.75 8.56
C PRO A 271 -18.30 -8.27 8.60
N ARG A 272 -17.55 -8.90 9.50
CA ARG A 272 -17.63 -10.37 9.67
C ARG A 272 -19.05 -10.79 10.03
N PRO A 273 -19.75 -11.58 9.20
CA PRO A 273 -20.95 -12.26 9.66
C PRO A 273 -20.59 -13.14 10.85
N ARG A 274 -21.49 -13.26 11.83
CA ARG A 274 -21.26 -14.07 13.05
C ARG A 274 -20.82 -15.52 12.77
N THR A 275 -21.08 -16.03 11.58
CA THR A 275 -20.92 -17.46 11.25
C THR A 275 -19.78 -17.77 10.27
N ARG A 276 -19.59 -17.05 9.18
CA ARG A 276 -18.53 -17.31 8.20
C ARG A 276 -18.39 -16.18 7.18
N ARG A 277 -17.16 -15.71 6.97
CA ARG A 277 -16.82 -14.76 5.91
C ARG A 277 -16.49 -15.44 4.58
N GLN A 278 -16.28 -16.75 4.59
CA GLN A 278 -15.90 -17.56 3.45
C GLN A 278 -17.07 -18.46 3.07
N LEU A 279 -17.53 -18.33 1.85
CA LEU A 279 -18.63 -19.11 1.31
C LEU A 279 -18.19 -19.86 0.06
N CYS A 280 -18.83 -20.99 -0.20
CA CYS A 280 -18.71 -21.68 -1.47
C CYS A 280 -19.89 -21.27 -2.37
N PRO A 281 -19.67 -20.74 -3.58
CA PRO A 281 -20.76 -20.33 -4.46
C PRO A 281 -21.74 -21.43 -4.80
N ILE A 282 -21.28 -22.69 -4.79
CA ILE A 282 -22.13 -23.86 -5.09
C ILE A 282 -22.88 -24.32 -3.83
N CYS A 283 -22.14 -24.53 -2.75
CA CYS A 283 -22.70 -25.17 -1.55
C CYS A 283 -23.43 -24.20 -0.59
N ASP A 284 -23.14 -22.91 -0.69
CA ASP A 284 -23.69 -21.85 0.15
C ASP A 284 -24.43 -20.79 -0.71
N GLU A 285 -24.99 -21.22 -1.86
CA GLU A 285 -25.63 -20.35 -2.86
C GLU A 285 -26.65 -19.39 -2.26
N GLN A 286 -27.56 -19.89 -1.41
CA GLN A 286 -28.59 -19.07 -0.79
C GLN A 286 -28.00 -17.95 0.08
N LYS A 287 -26.95 -18.25 0.86
CA LYS A 287 -26.27 -17.25 1.69
C LYS A 287 -25.54 -16.21 0.87
N LEU A 288 -24.96 -16.64 -0.25
CA LEU A 288 -24.29 -15.75 -1.17
C LEU A 288 -25.28 -14.82 -1.86
N ALA A 289 -26.41 -15.35 -2.32
CA ALA A 289 -27.49 -14.57 -2.92
C ALA A 289 -28.10 -13.55 -1.94
N GLU A 290 -28.24 -13.93 -0.65
CA GLU A 290 -28.66 -12.99 0.39
C GLU A 290 -27.64 -11.85 0.56
N HIS A 291 -26.35 -12.15 0.60
CA HIS A 291 -25.31 -11.14 0.71
C HIS A 291 -25.28 -10.21 -0.52
N GLU A 292 -25.43 -10.76 -1.73
CA GLU A 292 -25.56 -9.98 -2.96
C GLU A 292 -26.79 -9.06 -2.92
N ARG A 293 -27.91 -9.53 -2.39
CA ARG A 293 -29.12 -8.70 -2.20
C ARG A 293 -28.84 -7.53 -1.27
N LEU A 294 -28.21 -7.79 -0.10
CA LEU A 294 -27.85 -6.73 0.86
C LEU A 294 -26.89 -5.69 0.23
N TRP A 295 -25.90 -6.15 -0.54
CA TRP A 295 -25.01 -5.28 -1.30
C TRP A 295 -25.78 -4.41 -2.30
N ASN A 296 -26.65 -5.01 -3.11
CA ASN A 296 -27.45 -4.31 -4.11
C ASN A 296 -28.42 -3.32 -3.47
N ASP A 297 -28.97 -3.63 -2.32
CA ASP A 297 -29.82 -2.73 -1.54
C ASP A 297 -28.99 -1.54 -1.02
N ALA A 298 -27.78 -1.78 -0.51
CA ALA A 298 -26.85 -0.73 -0.10
C ALA A 298 -26.40 0.16 -1.27
N MET A 299 -26.18 -0.43 -2.46
CA MET A 299 -25.88 0.30 -3.69
C MET A 299 -27.02 1.24 -4.15
N ARG A 300 -28.28 0.98 -3.77
CA ARG A 300 -29.44 1.78 -4.14
C ARG A 300 -29.75 2.90 -3.15
N ARG A 301 -29.26 2.79 -1.91
CA ARG A 301 -29.48 3.80 -0.88
C ARG A 301 -28.64 5.05 -1.17
N HIS A 302 -29.22 5.99 -1.95
CA HIS A 302 -28.72 7.36 -2.33
C HIS A 302 -27.74 7.45 -3.48
#